data_1b6ac966f8ad141942f94c1337c54bba
#
_entry.id   1b6ac966f8ad141942f94c1337c54bba
#
_cell.length_a   1.000
_cell.length_b   1.000
_cell.length_c   1.000
_cell.angle_alpha   90.00
_cell.angle_beta   90.00
_cell.angle_gamma   90.00
#
_symmetry.space_group_name_H-M   'P 1'
#
loop_
_entity.id
_entity.type
_entity.pdbx_description
1 polymer ?
#
loop_
_entity_poly.entity_id
_entity_poly.type
_entity_poly.pdbx_seq_one_letter_code
_entity_poly.pdbx_strand_id
1 'polypeptide(L)'
;RMHLVDAKGILSAQNGMNLYRGCVHGCIYCDSRSRCYRIDHPFEDVEVKRNALELLDAALRKKRRRGMLSTGAMTDPYIPEEEIFGLTRGAMRLALRHGFGFTLQTKSTRVLRDLPLLQELNARTRCVVQMTLATADEALCRKIEPNVSATLERAHALQTLADAGIPTVAWLTPILPFINDTPENLLSVLRLLKDAGVRGVIFFGAGLTLREGSREYFYAQLDRLFPGLKERYARAYG
;
A
#
# COMPACT_ATOMS: atom_id res chain seq x y z
N ARG A 1 -10.13 6.14 14.40
CA ARG A 1 -11.08 5.16 15.00
C ARG A 1 -10.94 3.83 14.28
N MET A 2 -11.39 2.75 14.91
CA MET A 2 -11.45 1.42 14.30
C MET A 2 -12.60 0.62 14.93
N HIS A 3 -13.09 -0.38 14.20
CA HIS A 3 -14.08 -1.32 14.72
C HIS A 3 -13.81 -2.73 14.20
N LEU A 4 -14.26 -3.73 14.97
CA LEU A 4 -14.07 -5.13 14.63
C LEU A 4 -15.24 -5.63 13.78
N VAL A 5 -14.93 -6.39 12.73
CA VAL A 5 -15.94 -7.02 11.89
C VAL A 5 -15.62 -8.51 11.66
N ASP A 6 -16.64 -9.31 11.39
CA ASP A 6 -16.50 -10.67 10.91
C ASP A 6 -16.65 -10.70 9.38
N ALA A 7 -15.59 -11.09 8.69
CA ALA A 7 -15.63 -11.26 7.25
C ALA A 7 -16.26 -12.60 6.87
N LYS A 8 -16.94 -12.64 5.71
CA LYS A 8 -17.49 -13.88 5.13
C LYS A 8 -16.44 -14.66 4.32
N GLY A 9 -15.39 -14.00 3.89
CA GLY A 9 -14.27 -14.56 3.13
C GLY A 9 -13.09 -13.62 3.16
N ILE A 10 -11.91 -14.12 2.84
CA ILE A 10 -10.68 -13.32 2.92
C ILE A 10 -9.83 -13.36 1.63
N LEU A 11 -9.81 -14.47 0.93
CA LEU A 11 -8.92 -14.70 -0.18
C LEU A 11 -9.67 -14.62 -1.52
N SER A 12 -9.19 -13.76 -2.43
CA SER A 12 -9.69 -13.68 -3.81
C SER A 12 -9.22 -14.88 -4.66
N ALA A 13 -9.78 -15.01 -5.87
CA ALA A 13 -9.36 -16.05 -6.82
C ALA A 13 -7.88 -15.94 -7.18
N GLN A 14 -7.34 -14.72 -7.25
CA GLN A 14 -5.92 -14.43 -7.54
C GLN A 14 -5.04 -14.36 -6.29
N ASN A 15 -5.49 -14.91 -5.16
CA ASN A 15 -4.77 -14.94 -3.89
C ASN A 15 -4.51 -13.55 -3.26
N GLY A 16 -5.27 -12.53 -3.63
CA GLY A 16 -5.27 -11.24 -2.96
C GLY A 16 -6.13 -11.25 -1.70
N MET A 17 -5.72 -10.51 -0.69
CA MET A 17 -6.47 -10.35 0.55
C MET A 17 -6.43 -8.92 1.06
N ASN A 18 -7.48 -8.54 1.78
CA ASN A 18 -7.55 -7.30 2.54
C ASN A 18 -7.90 -7.64 3.99
N LEU A 19 -6.90 -7.58 4.86
CA LEU A 19 -7.03 -7.91 6.29
C LEU A 19 -7.77 -6.80 7.06
N TYR A 20 -7.62 -5.58 6.56
CA TYR A 20 -8.27 -4.37 7.03
C TYR A 20 -9.07 -3.76 5.89
N ARG A 21 -9.96 -2.80 6.21
CA ARG A 21 -10.70 -2.00 5.24
C ARG A 21 -10.83 -0.57 5.73
N GLY A 22 -10.65 0.41 4.83
CA GLY A 22 -10.36 1.79 5.23
C GLY A 22 -8.87 1.97 5.54
N CYS A 23 -8.42 3.21 5.71
CA CYS A 23 -7.00 3.50 5.92
C CYS A 23 -6.82 4.88 6.56
N VAL A 24 -5.88 5.01 7.47
CA VAL A 24 -5.56 6.26 8.18
C VAL A 24 -4.40 7.04 7.56
N HIS A 25 -3.79 6.56 6.48
CA HIS A 25 -2.66 7.21 5.82
C HIS A 25 -3.00 8.57 5.19
N GLY A 26 -4.27 8.79 4.85
CA GLY A 26 -4.75 10.10 4.39
C GLY A 26 -4.29 10.51 2.99
N CYS A 27 -3.79 9.58 2.16
CA CYS A 27 -3.38 9.88 0.79
C CYS A 27 -4.51 10.58 0.03
N ILE A 28 -4.24 11.77 -0.51
CA ILE A 28 -5.28 12.59 -1.14
C ILE A 28 -5.84 11.98 -2.43
N TYR A 29 -5.08 11.13 -3.08
CA TYR A 29 -5.37 10.48 -4.36
C TYR A 29 -5.91 9.04 -4.22
N CYS A 30 -6.24 8.59 -3.01
CA CYS A 30 -6.54 7.18 -2.75
C CYS A 30 -7.81 6.72 -3.45
N ASP A 31 -7.66 5.79 -4.40
CA ASP A 31 -8.79 5.20 -5.14
C ASP A 31 -9.72 4.38 -4.24
N SER A 32 -9.21 3.82 -3.15
CA SER A 32 -10.01 3.03 -2.20
C SER A 32 -11.15 3.82 -1.52
N ARG A 33 -11.15 5.16 -1.66
CA ARG A 33 -12.25 6.03 -1.24
C ARG A 33 -13.44 6.04 -2.22
N SER A 34 -13.28 5.38 -3.37
CA SER A 34 -14.33 5.34 -4.40
C SER A 34 -15.57 4.61 -3.88
N ARG A 35 -16.76 5.13 -4.18
CA ARG A 35 -18.05 4.54 -3.78
C ARG A 35 -18.27 3.12 -4.30
N CYS A 36 -17.63 2.75 -5.40
CA CYS A 36 -17.71 1.39 -5.93
C CYS A 36 -17.23 0.32 -4.95
N TYR A 37 -16.39 0.68 -3.97
CA TYR A 37 -15.93 -0.22 -2.93
C TYR A 37 -16.88 -0.35 -1.74
N ARG A 38 -17.98 0.43 -1.72
CA ARG A 38 -19.09 0.29 -0.76
C ARG A 38 -18.63 0.37 0.71
N ILE A 39 -17.76 1.32 1.02
CA ILE A 39 -17.43 1.68 2.40
C ILE A 39 -18.49 2.69 2.84
N ASP A 40 -19.34 2.31 3.78
CA ASP A 40 -20.51 3.06 4.24
C ASP A 40 -20.29 3.81 5.57
N HIS A 41 -19.04 3.88 6.00
CA HIS A 41 -18.57 4.60 7.18
C HIS A 41 -17.39 5.51 6.81
N PRO A 42 -16.93 6.40 7.71
CA PRO A 42 -15.73 7.21 7.47
C PRO A 42 -14.53 6.34 7.09
N PHE A 43 -13.83 6.69 6.02
CA PHE A 43 -12.74 5.89 5.48
C PHE A 43 -11.59 5.67 6.46
N GLU A 44 -11.42 6.60 7.40
CA GLU A 44 -10.42 6.54 8.48
C GLU A 44 -10.91 5.73 9.70
N ASP A 45 -12.15 5.28 9.72
CA ASP A 45 -12.66 4.33 10.71
C ASP A 45 -12.41 2.91 10.20
N VAL A 46 -11.27 2.36 10.56
CA VAL A 46 -10.76 1.11 9.96
C VAL A 46 -11.54 -0.09 10.44
N GLU A 47 -12.07 -0.88 9.51
CA GLU A 47 -12.58 -2.22 9.80
C GLU A 47 -11.40 -3.18 10.01
N VAL A 48 -11.37 -3.84 11.15
CA VAL A 48 -10.42 -4.91 11.47
C VAL A 48 -11.14 -6.25 11.36
N LYS A 49 -10.76 -7.08 10.42
CA LYS A 49 -11.40 -8.40 10.20
C LYS A 49 -10.86 -9.40 11.20
N ARG A 50 -11.48 -9.46 12.39
CA ARG A 50 -10.98 -10.25 13.53
C ARG A 50 -10.85 -11.75 13.23
N ASN A 51 -11.67 -12.29 12.33
CA ASN A 51 -11.65 -13.69 11.90
C ASN A 51 -10.79 -13.96 10.64
N ALA A 52 -10.02 -12.95 10.18
CA ALA A 52 -9.26 -13.05 8.93
C ALA A 52 -8.28 -14.23 8.89
N LEU A 53 -7.56 -14.47 9.98
CA LEU A 53 -6.55 -15.54 10.03
C LEU A 53 -7.18 -16.94 10.02
N GLU A 54 -8.31 -17.11 10.70
CA GLU A 54 -9.07 -18.36 10.67
C GLU A 54 -9.58 -18.66 9.26
N LEU A 55 -10.19 -17.66 8.60
CA LEU A 55 -10.65 -17.79 7.22
C LEU A 55 -9.50 -18.06 6.25
N LEU A 56 -8.35 -17.41 6.45
CA LEU A 56 -7.18 -17.61 5.61
C LEU A 56 -6.62 -19.03 5.78
N ASP A 57 -6.45 -19.52 6.99
CA ASP A 57 -5.98 -20.88 7.28
C ASP A 57 -6.90 -21.92 6.59
N ALA A 58 -8.21 -21.78 6.77
CA ALA A 58 -9.20 -22.66 6.13
C ALA A 58 -9.15 -22.59 4.59
N ALA A 59 -8.95 -21.40 4.02
CA ALA A 59 -8.83 -21.22 2.57
C ALA A 59 -7.55 -21.88 2.02
N LEU A 60 -6.41 -21.69 2.70
CA LEU A 60 -5.12 -22.22 2.26
C LEU A 60 -5.07 -23.75 2.31
N ARG A 61 -5.72 -24.39 3.29
CA ARG A 61 -5.86 -25.85 3.36
C ARG A 61 -6.56 -26.44 2.13
N LYS A 62 -7.51 -25.72 1.55
CA LYS A 62 -8.29 -26.16 0.37
C LYS A 62 -7.57 -25.94 -0.95
N LYS A 63 -6.52 -25.12 -1.00
CA LYS A 63 -5.80 -24.78 -2.24
C LYS A 63 -4.95 -25.96 -2.71
N ARG A 64 -5.21 -26.45 -3.92
CA ARG A 64 -4.44 -27.52 -4.56
C ARG A 64 -3.08 -27.06 -5.09
N ARG A 65 -2.98 -25.79 -5.51
CA ARG A 65 -1.73 -25.20 -6.05
C ARG A 65 -1.23 -24.11 -5.12
N ARG A 66 0.07 -24.12 -4.89
CA ARG A 66 0.76 -23.05 -4.17
C ARG A 66 1.04 -21.88 -5.12
N GLY A 67 1.15 -20.68 -4.57
CA GLY A 67 1.40 -19.46 -5.33
C GLY A 67 1.79 -18.32 -4.40
N MET A 68 1.77 -17.10 -4.92
CA MET A 68 1.97 -15.90 -4.11
C MET A 68 0.65 -15.44 -3.51
N LEU A 69 0.64 -15.16 -2.22
CA LEU A 69 -0.42 -14.39 -1.56
C LEU A 69 -0.08 -12.90 -1.65
N SER A 70 -1.06 -12.05 -1.79
CA SER A 70 -0.84 -10.60 -1.89
C SER A 70 -1.75 -9.80 -0.97
N THR A 71 -1.23 -8.69 -0.43
CA THR A 71 -2.01 -7.70 0.35
C THR A 71 -1.48 -6.29 0.12
N GLY A 72 -2.27 -5.29 0.48
CA GLY A 72 -1.88 -3.88 0.40
C GLY A 72 -2.50 -3.11 -0.77
N ALA A 73 -3.32 -3.74 -1.61
CA ALA A 73 -3.95 -3.07 -2.75
C ALA A 73 -5.04 -2.06 -2.33
N MET A 74 -5.82 -2.36 -1.28
CA MET A 74 -6.94 -1.53 -0.84
C MET A 74 -6.67 -0.79 0.46
N THR A 75 -6.02 -1.45 1.40
CA THR A 75 -5.62 -0.89 2.69
C THR A 75 -4.16 -1.24 2.92
N ASP A 76 -3.39 -0.30 3.44
CA ASP A 76 -2.01 -0.58 3.80
C ASP A 76 -1.95 -1.65 4.89
N PRO A 77 -1.18 -2.74 4.73
CA PRO A 77 -1.09 -3.82 5.70
C PRO A 77 -0.30 -3.44 6.97
N TYR A 78 0.35 -2.28 6.98
CA TYR A 78 1.14 -1.76 8.12
C TYR A 78 0.61 -0.41 8.63
N ILE A 79 -0.71 -0.24 8.64
CA ILE A 79 -1.37 0.83 9.40
C ILE A 79 -1.08 0.66 10.90
N PRO A 80 -1.24 1.69 11.74
CA PRO A 80 -0.98 1.59 13.19
C PRO A 80 -1.71 0.43 13.87
N GLU A 81 -2.91 0.09 13.44
CA GLU A 81 -3.72 -1.01 13.97
C GLU A 81 -3.03 -2.38 13.84
N GLU A 82 -2.14 -2.55 12.86
CA GLU A 82 -1.37 -3.79 12.71
C GLU A 82 -0.43 -4.05 13.91
N GLU A 83 0.00 -3.02 14.63
CA GLU A 83 0.81 -3.20 15.84
C GLU A 83 0.01 -3.88 16.96
N ILE A 84 -1.30 -3.67 16.98
CA ILE A 84 -2.23 -4.23 17.97
C ILE A 84 -2.70 -5.62 17.55
N PHE A 85 -3.15 -5.77 16.30
CA PHE A 85 -3.83 -6.99 15.85
C PHE A 85 -2.93 -8.01 15.19
N GLY A 86 -1.82 -7.60 14.59
CA GLY A 86 -0.84 -8.50 14.00
C GLY A 86 -1.38 -9.39 12.87
N LEU A 87 -2.42 -8.95 12.15
CA LEU A 87 -3.07 -9.75 11.10
C LEU A 87 -2.14 -9.98 9.91
N THR A 88 -1.36 -8.97 9.51
CA THR A 88 -0.38 -9.11 8.42
C THR A 88 0.73 -10.10 8.81
N ARG A 89 1.27 -9.98 10.01
CA ARG A 89 2.23 -10.94 10.55
C ARG A 89 1.65 -12.35 10.63
N GLY A 90 0.41 -12.47 11.09
CA GLY A 90 -0.31 -13.75 11.15
C GLY A 90 -0.51 -14.37 9.77
N ALA A 91 -0.88 -13.57 8.78
CA ALA A 91 -1.05 -14.01 7.40
C ALA A 91 0.28 -14.51 6.79
N MET A 92 1.39 -13.82 7.05
CA MET A 92 2.72 -14.27 6.63
C MET A 92 3.12 -15.62 7.27
N ARG A 93 2.83 -15.82 8.55
CA ARG A 93 3.07 -17.12 9.23
C ARG A 93 2.23 -18.23 8.64
N LEU A 94 0.98 -17.96 8.28
CA LEU A 94 0.12 -18.94 7.60
C LEU A 94 0.62 -19.25 6.18
N ALA A 95 1.06 -18.23 5.44
CA ALA A 95 1.69 -18.42 4.14
C ALA A 95 2.88 -19.38 4.24
N LEU A 96 3.77 -19.14 5.19
CA LEU A 96 4.94 -19.97 5.44
C LEU A 96 4.53 -21.40 5.81
N ARG A 97 3.57 -21.58 6.72
CA ARG A 97 3.06 -22.89 7.16
C ARG A 97 2.51 -23.71 5.98
N HIS A 98 1.79 -23.07 5.09
CA HIS A 98 1.14 -23.73 3.96
C HIS A 98 1.99 -23.77 2.68
N GLY A 99 3.22 -23.26 2.70
CA GLY A 99 4.14 -23.26 1.57
C GLY A 99 3.77 -22.27 0.45
N PHE A 100 3.17 -21.14 0.80
CA PHE A 100 2.87 -20.05 -0.12
C PHE A 100 3.93 -18.96 -0.04
N GLY A 101 4.23 -18.32 -1.18
CA GLY A 101 4.96 -17.07 -1.20
C GLY A 101 4.08 -15.91 -0.73
N PHE A 102 4.70 -14.75 -0.48
CA PHE A 102 4.00 -13.58 0.02
C PHE A 102 4.51 -12.30 -0.63
N THR A 103 3.62 -11.45 -1.08
CA THR A 103 3.95 -10.09 -1.49
C THR A 103 3.03 -9.10 -0.80
N LEU A 104 3.58 -7.97 -0.44
CA LEU A 104 2.82 -6.89 0.18
C LEU A 104 3.23 -5.53 -0.39
N GLN A 105 2.28 -4.61 -0.40
CA GLN A 105 2.50 -3.22 -0.78
C GLN A 105 2.21 -2.31 0.42
N THR A 106 3.16 -1.46 0.77
CA THR A 106 3.03 -0.56 1.92
C THR A 106 3.71 0.79 1.70
N LYS A 107 3.28 1.79 2.44
CA LYS A 107 3.94 3.09 2.60
C LYS A 107 4.50 3.29 4.02
N SER A 108 4.58 2.20 4.79
CA SER A 108 4.97 2.24 6.20
C SER A 108 6.28 1.51 6.43
N THR A 109 7.21 2.16 7.12
CA THR A 109 8.47 1.54 7.58
C THR A 109 8.26 0.52 8.69
N ARG A 110 7.03 0.40 9.23
CA ARG A 110 6.67 -0.68 10.17
C ARG A 110 6.88 -2.08 9.61
N VAL A 111 6.96 -2.23 8.29
CA VAL A 111 7.30 -3.50 7.66
C VAL A 111 8.61 -4.09 8.18
N LEU A 112 9.57 -3.25 8.58
CA LEU A 112 10.86 -3.68 9.14
C LEU A 112 10.73 -4.44 10.48
N ARG A 113 9.61 -4.26 11.20
CA ARG A 113 9.28 -5.06 12.38
C ARG A 113 9.29 -6.56 12.08
N ASP A 114 8.91 -6.91 10.88
CA ASP A 114 8.76 -8.31 10.46
C ASP A 114 9.91 -8.81 9.57
N LEU A 115 11.05 -8.10 9.57
CA LEU A 115 12.21 -8.43 8.76
C LEU A 115 12.67 -9.91 8.90
N PRO A 116 12.80 -10.49 10.11
CA PRO A 116 13.17 -11.90 10.24
C PRO A 116 12.17 -12.85 9.58
N LEU A 117 10.87 -12.58 9.69
CA LEU A 117 9.83 -13.39 9.06
C LEU A 117 9.82 -13.26 7.53
N LEU A 118 10.08 -12.05 7.03
CA LEU A 118 10.23 -11.79 5.59
C LEU A 118 11.45 -12.53 5.02
N GLN A 119 12.56 -12.58 5.76
CA GLN A 119 13.75 -13.37 5.38
C GLN A 119 13.44 -14.87 5.34
N GLU A 120 12.73 -15.39 6.34
CA GLU A 120 12.33 -16.80 6.35
C GLU A 120 11.38 -17.13 5.18
N LEU A 121 10.39 -16.30 4.92
CA LEU A 121 9.51 -16.42 3.75
C LEU A 121 10.30 -16.43 2.44
N ASN A 122 11.25 -15.50 2.29
CA ASN A 122 12.05 -15.40 1.08
C ASN A 122 12.92 -16.65 0.88
N ALA A 123 13.51 -17.17 1.94
CA ALA A 123 14.34 -18.36 1.90
C ALA A 123 13.57 -19.65 1.57
N ARG A 124 12.34 -19.80 2.07
CA ARG A 124 11.58 -21.05 1.99
C ARG A 124 10.54 -21.07 0.86
N THR A 125 9.91 -19.94 0.59
CA THR A 125 8.79 -19.89 -0.37
C THR A 125 8.92 -18.82 -1.44
N ARG A 126 9.13 -17.63 -1.12
CA ARG A 126 9.43 -16.39 -1.86
C ARG A 126 8.75 -15.21 -1.17
N CYS A 127 9.42 -14.07 -1.18
CA CYS A 127 8.86 -12.84 -0.65
C CYS A 127 9.21 -11.66 -1.58
N VAL A 128 8.27 -10.75 -1.76
CA VAL A 128 8.54 -9.46 -2.41
C VAL A 128 7.87 -8.37 -1.59
N VAL A 129 8.64 -7.37 -1.20
CA VAL A 129 8.10 -6.18 -0.56
C VAL A 129 8.03 -5.04 -1.56
N GLN A 130 6.88 -4.39 -1.63
CA GLN A 130 6.61 -3.30 -2.56
C GLN A 130 6.32 -2.03 -1.77
N MET A 131 6.93 -0.92 -2.17
CA MET A 131 6.67 0.39 -1.56
C MET A 131 6.43 1.45 -2.62
N THR A 132 5.47 2.34 -2.36
CA THR A 132 5.20 3.50 -3.20
C THR A 132 6.12 4.65 -2.82
N LEU A 133 6.73 5.29 -3.81
CA LEU A 133 7.39 6.58 -3.69
C LEU A 133 6.89 7.49 -4.82
N ALA A 134 6.08 8.49 -4.49
CA ALA A 134 5.48 9.40 -5.47
C ALA A 134 6.31 10.69 -5.66
N THR A 135 7.14 11.06 -4.68
CA THR A 135 7.96 12.25 -4.73
C THR A 135 9.23 12.09 -3.91
N ALA A 136 10.29 12.78 -4.31
CA ALA A 136 11.51 12.94 -3.53
C ALA A 136 11.46 14.15 -2.58
N ASP A 137 10.48 15.03 -2.75
CA ASP A 137 10.27 16.21 -1.90
C ASP A 137 9.47 15.82 -0.65
N GLU A 138 10.11 15.91 0.52
CA GLU A 138 9.48 15.60 1.81
C GLU A 138 8.32 16.52 2.16
N ALA A 139 8.40 17.80 1.80
CA ALA A 139 7.32 18.75 2.05
C ALA A 139 6.10 18.42 1.19
N LEU A 140 6.31 18.05 -0.07
CA LEU A 140 5.27 17.58 -0.96
C LEU A 140 4.71 16.24 -0.49
N CYS A 141 5.55 15.31 -0.07
CA CYS A 141 5.12 14.03 0.50
C CYS A 141 4.12 14.24 1.65
N ARG A 142 4.44 15.10 2.61
CA ARG A 142 3.55 15.42 3.73
C ARG A 142 2.22 16.05 3.32
N LYS A 143 2.17 16.74 2.17
CA LYS A 143 0.92 17.29 1.63
C LYS A 143 0.04 16.21 1.00
N ILE A 144 0.62 15.33 0.17
CA ILE A 144 -0.16 14.36 -0.59
C ILE A 144 -0.35 13.02 0.12
N GLU A 145 0.50 12.71 1.10
CA GLU A 145 0.52 11.48 1.90
C GLU A 145 0.80 11.81 3.39
N PRO A 146 -0.11 12.48 4.11
CA PRO A 146 0.20 13.14 5.38
C PRO A 146 0.62 12.18 6.52
N ASN A 147 0.14 10.95 6.55
CA ASN A 147 0.33 10.03 7.66
C ASN A 147 1.10 8.75 7.29
N VAL A 148 1.87 8.79 6.21
CA VAL A 148 2.78 7.71 5.83
C VAL A 148 4.18 7.97 6.38
N SER A 149 5.04 6.97 6.34
CA SER A 149 6.49 7.19 6.53
C SER A 149 7.01 8.13 5.43
N ALA A 150 7.90 9.05 5.79
CA ALA A 150 8.46 10.02 4.85
C ALA A 150 9.22 9.33 3.70
N THR A 151 9.46 10.04 2.60
CA THR A 151 10.09 9.45 1.41
C THR A 151 11.46 8.85 1.71
N LEU A 152 12.33 9.57 2.43
CA LEU A 152 13.66 9.09 2.77
C LEU A 152 13.62 7.91 3.74
N GLU A 153 12.67 7.88 4.68
CA GLU A 153 12.45 6.74 5.56
C GLU A 153 12.05 5.49 4.76
N ARG A 154 11.16 5.64 3.76
CA ARG A 154 10.76 4.54 2.87
C ARG A 154 11.93 4.07 1.99
N ALA A 155 12.73 4.98 1.45
CA ALA A 155 13.92 4.63 0.69
C ALA A 155 14.93 3.85 1.55
N HIS A 156 15.15 4.29 2.79
CA HIS A 156 15.99 3.56 3.74
C HIS A 156 15.43 2.18 4.10
N ALA A 157 14.11 2.06 4.27
CA ALA A 157 13.46 0.76 4.51
C ALA A 157 13.64 -0.19 3.32
N LEU A 158 13.51 0.31 2.08
CA LEU A 158 13.78 -0.47 0.87
C LEU A 158 15.24 -0.95 0.83
N GLN A 159 16.19 -0.09 1.17
CA GLN A 159 17.61 -0.46 1.25
C GLN A 159 17.85 -1.54 2.31
N THR A 160 17.32 -1.36 3.51
CA THR A 160 17.42 -2.35 4.60
C THR A 160 16.88 -3.73 4.18
N LEU A 161 15.73 -3.75 3.48
CA LEU A 161 15.15 -4.98 2.94
C LEU A 161 16.05 -5.60 1.86
N ALA A 162 16.58 -4.79 0.95
CA ALA A 162 17.48 -5.26 -0.10
C ALA A 162 18.79 -5.82 0.47
N ASP A 163 19.38 -5.15 1.45
CA ASP A 163 20.59 -5.61 2.16
C ASP A 163 20.35 -6.92 2.92
N ALA A 164 19.12 -7.13 3.40
CA ALA A 164 18.69 -8.39 4.00
C ALA A 164 18.37 -9.51 2.98
N GLY A 165 18.58 -9.25 1.69
CA GLY A 165 18.37 -10.21 0.62
C GLY A 165 16.92 -10.35 0.15
N ILE A 166 16.01 -9.49 0.60
CA ILE A 166 14.59 -9.50 0.22
C ILE A 166 14.41 -8.70 -1.07
N PRO A 167 13.84 -9.30 -2.14
CA PRO A 167 13.49 -8.56 -3.35
C PRO A 167 12.50 -7.44 -3.06
N THR A 168 12.80 -6.24 -3.54
CA THR A 168 11.95 -5.07 -3.40
C THR A 168 11.53 -4.53 -4.76
N VAL A 169 10.33 -3.97 -4.83
CA VAL A 169 9.78 -3.30 -6.00
C VAL A 169 9.21 -1.95 -5.55
N ALA A 170 9.49 -0.91 -6.30
CA ALA A 170 8.91 0.40 -6.04
C ALA A 170 7.77 0.71 -7.00
N TRP A 171 6.73 1.36 -6.49
CA TRP A 171 5.66 1.93 -7.28
C TRP A 171 5.88 3.44 -7.43
N LEU A 172 6.25 3.87 -8.63
CA LEU A 172 6.33 5.29 -9.00
C LEU A 172 4.95 5.74 -9.52
N THR A 173 4.01 5.83 -8.60
CA THR A 173 2.60 6.18 -8.88
C THR A 173 1.93 6.70 -7.61
N PRO A 174 0.93 7.62 -7.70
CA PRO A 174 0.52 8.28 -8.93
C PRO A 174 1.52 9.35 -9.38
N ILE A 175 1.51 9.65 -10.68
CA ILE A 175 2.11 10.89 -11.20
C ILE A 175 0.97 11.88 -11.36
N LEU A 176 0.90 12.81 -10.42
CA LEU A 176 -0.15 13.82 -10.34
C LEU A 176 0.22 15.01 -11.24
N PRO A 177 -0.49 15.26 -12.34
CA PRO A 177 -0.25 16.40 -13.20
C PRO A 177 -0.17 17.70 -12.40
N PHE A 178 0.82 18.54 -12.71
CA PHE A 178 1.09 19.84 -12.08
C PHE A 178 1.55 19.78 -10.61
N ILE A 179 1.77 18.60 -10.04
CA ILE A 179 2.15 18.43 -8.63
C ILE A 179 3.50 17.74 -8.51
N ASN A 180 3.66 16.52 -8.99
CA ASN A 180 4.90 15.74 -8.88
C ASN A 180 5.42 15.22 -10.22
N ASP A 181 4.88 15.70 -11.32
CA ASP A 181 5.17 15.26 -12.69
C ASP A 181 6.38 15.94 -13.33
N THR A 182 7.17 16.68 -12.56
CA THR A 182 8.38 17.33 -13.10
C THR A 182 9.49 16.31 -13.36
N PRO A 183 10.31 16.49 -14.43
CA PRO A 183 11.46 15.63 -14.68
C PRO A 183 12.42 15.54 -13.49
N GLU A 184 12.64 16.65 -12.79
CA GLU A 184 13.52 16.74 -11.62
C GLU A 184 13.03 15.84 -10.49
N ASN A 185 11.72 15.86 -10.18
CA ASN A 185 11.14 15.00 -9.16
C ASN A 185 11.27 13.53 -9.55
N LEU A 186 10.88 13.19 -10.78
CA LEU A 186 10.91 11.81 -11.25
C LEU A 186 12.34 11.24 -11.26
N LEU A 187 13.32 12.00 -11.75
CA LEU A 187 14.71 11.60 -11.72
C LEU A 187 15.25 11.45 -10.31
N SER A 188 14.87 12.34 -9.39
CA SER A 188 15.27 12.26 -7.99
C SER A 188 14.70 11.02 -7.30
N VAL A 189 13.44 10.68 -7.54
CA VAL A 189 12.85 9.43 -7.04
C VAL A 189 13.57 8.22 -7.62
N LEU A 190 13.83 8.19 -8.92
CA LEU A 190 14.53 7.07 -9.57
C LEU A 190 15.97 6.88 -9.03
N ARG A 191 16.69 7.97 -8.69
CA ARG A 191 17.99 7.90 -8.04
C ARG A 191 17.90 7.28 -6.65
N LEU A 192 16.95 7.74 -5.82
CA LEU A 192 16.68 7.16 -4.48
C LEU A 192 16.40 5.66 -4.59
N LEU A 193 15.57 5.24 -5.53
CA LEU A 193 15.22 3.84 -5.74
C LEU A 193 16.39 2.99 -6.21
N LYS A 194 17.22 3.52 -7.13
CA LYS A 194 18.44 2.88 -7.57
C LYS A 194 19.40 2.67 -6.41
N ASP A 195 19.64 3.71 -5.62
CA ASP A 195 20.56 3.67 -4.47
C ASP A 195 20.02 2.72 -3.36
N ALA A 196 18.70 2.62 -3.20
CA ALA A 196 18.07 1.66 -2.31
C ALA A 196 18.09 0.20 -2.81
N GLY A 197 18.59 -0.05 -4.02
CA GLY A 197 18.77 -1.41 -4.54
C GLY A 197 17.47 -2.13 -4.93
N VAL A 198 16.42 -1.40 -5.33
CA VAL A 198 15.16 -2.03 -5.77
C VAL A 198 15.37 -2.85 -7.04
N ARG A 199 14.67 -3.97 -7.16
CA ARG A 199 14.73 -4.88 -8.31
C ARG A 199 13.97 -4.39 -9.52
N GLY A 200 12.98 -3.52 -9.32
CA GLY A 200 12.18 -2.96 -10.39
C GLY A 200 11.31 -1.81 -9.93
N VAL A 201 10.83 -1.06 -10.92
CA VAL A 201 9.90 0.06 -10.71
C VAL A 201 8.65 -0.21 -11.52
N ILE A 202 7.50 -0.10 -10.88
CA ILE A 202 6.19 -0.18 -11.52
C ILE A 202 5.70 1.23 -11.79
N PHE A 203 5.29 1.45 -13.01
CA PHE A 203 4.81 2.74 -13.50
C PHE A 203 3.74 2.51 -14.58
N PHE A 204 2.64 3.27 -14.53
CA PHE A 204 1.57 3.17 -15.53
C PHE A 204 0.89 4.54 -15.73
N GLY A 205 1.63 5.49 -16.23
CA GLY A 205 1.14 6.85 -16.51
C GLY A 205 0.74 7.60 -15.22
N ALA A 206 -0.30 8.40 -15.31
CA ALA A 206 -0.75 9.21 -14.17
C ALA A 206 -1.15 8.36 -12.95
N GLY A 207 -1.74 7.18 -13.17
CA GLY A 207 -2.13 6.29 -12.08
C GLY A 207 -3.17 6.89 -11.11
N LEU A 208 -3.81 7.99 -11.51
CA LEU A 208 -4.87 8.66 -10.77
C LEU A 208 -6.22 8.20 -11.29
N THR A 209 -7.11 7.80 -10.39
CA THR A 209 -8.48 7.44 -10.73
C THR A 209 -9.44 8.46 -10.12
N LEU A 210 -10.24 9.10 -10.96
CA LEU A 210 -11.23 10.12 -10.57
C LEU A 210 -12.65 9.53 -10.60
N ARG A 211 -12.89 8.51 -9.79
CA ARG A 211 -14.21 7.90 -9.62
C ARG A 211 -15.05 8.66 -8.61
N GLU A 212 -16.35 8.42 -8.62
CA GLU A 212 -17.26 8.95 -7.60
C GLU A 212 -16.76 8.58 -6.18
N GLY A 213 -16.71 9.55 -5.29
CA GLY A 213 -16.17 9.45 -3.95
C GLY A 213 -14.70 9.85 -3.86
N SER A 214 -13.81 9.18 -4.59
CA SER A 214 -12.38 9.55 -4.61
C SER A 214 -12.13 10.88 -5.30
N ARG A 215 -12.86 11.19 -6.38
CA ARG A 215 -12.76 12.46 -7.11
C ARG A 215 -13.13 13.65 -6.23
N GLU A 216 -14.27 13.57 -5.55
CA GLU A 216 -14.76 14.64 -4.68
C GLU A 216 -13.79 14.91 -3.53
N TYR A 217 -13.27 13.83 -2.93
CA TYR A 217 -12.26 13.94 -1.89
C TYR A 217 -10.96 14.58 -2.42
N PHE A 218 -10.46 14.12 -3.56
CA PHE A 218 -9.25 14.66 -4.17
C PHE A 218 -9.39 16.15 -4.50
N TYR A 219 -10.51 16.56 -5.11
CA TYR A 219 -10.75 17.95 -5.44
C TYR A 219 -10.88 18.84 -4.20
N ALA A 220 -11.49 18.38 -3.13
CA ALA A 220 -11.53 19.10 -1.87
C ALA A 220 -10.11 19.27 -1.28
N GLN A 221 -9.23 18.26 -1.42
CA GLN A 221 -7.84 18.38 -1.00
C GLN A 221 -7.04 19.33 -1.90
N LEU A 222 -7.30 19.37 -3.20
CA LEU A 222 -6.67 20.33 -4.10
C LEU A 222 -7.02 21.76 -3.69
N ASP A 223 -8.29 22.07 -3.43
CA ASP A 223 -8.72 23.39 -2.97
C ASP A 223 -7.97 23.83 -1.70
N ARG A 224 -7.76 22.88 -0.78
CA ARG A 224 -7.10 23.16 0.50
C ARG A 224 -5.58 23.30 0.39
N LEU A 225 -4.93 22.47 -0.42
CA LEU A 225 -3.46 22.30 -0.41
C LEU A 225 -2.75 22.94 -1.60
N PHE A 226 -3.47 23.10 -2.71
CA PHE A 226 -2.94 23.59 -3.99
C PHE A 226 -3.93 24.57 -4.65
N PRO A 227 -4.08 25.78 -4.09
CA PRO A 227 -5.05 26.75 -4.62
C PRO A 227 -4.93 26.96 -6.13
N GLY A 228 -6.06 26.91 -6.85
CA GLY A 228 -6.15 27.05 -8.30
C GLY A 228 -5.89 25.80 -9.12
N LEU A 229 -5.45 24.68 -8.52
CA LEU A 229 -5.22 23.44 -9.26
C LEU A 229 -6.51 22.67 -9.56
N LYS A 230 -7.52 22.78 -8.72
CA LYS A 230 -8.80 22.09 -8.95
C LYS A 230 -9.40 22.45 -10.30
N GLU A 231 -9.43 23.75 -10.64
CA GLU A 231 -9.95 24.24 -11.90
C GLU A 231 -9.14 23.74 -13.10
N ARG A 232 -7.83 23.57 -12.95
CA ARG A 232 -6.97 23.00 -13.99
C ARG A 232 -7.26 21.52 -14.18
N TYR A 233 -7.45 20.77 -13.09
CA TYR A 233 -7.85 19.37 -13.15
C TYR A 233 -9.23 19.17 -13.76
N ALA A 234 -10.22 19.97 -13.35
CA ALA A 234 -11.57 19.88 -13.90
C ALA A 234 -11.61 20.19 -15.40
N ARG A 235 -10.80 21.15 -15.89
CA ARG A 235 -10.68 21.42 -17.33
C ARG A 235 -10.01 20.28 -18.11
N ALA A 236 -9.07 19.58 -17.47
CA ALA A 236 -8.31 18.52 -18.15
C ALA A 236 -8.99 17.15 -18.09
N TYR A 237 -9.76 16.88 -17.03
CA TYR A 237 -10.26 15.52 -16.74
C TYR A 237 -11.76 15.45 -16.42
N GLY A 238 -12.43 16.57 -16.24
CA GLY A 238 -13.88 16.64 -15.94
C GLY A 238 -14.26 16.67 -14.47
#